data_ee9ac6bb5487a64997935900748c71d4
#
_entry.id   ee9ac6bb5487a64997935900748c71d4
#
_cell.length_a   1.000
_cell.length_b   1.000
_cell.length_c   1.000
_cell.angle_alpha   90.00
_cell.angle_beta   90.00
_cell.angle_gamma   90.00
#
_symmetry.space_group_name_H-M   'P 1'
#
loop_
_entity.id
_entity.type
_entity.pdbx_description
1 polymer ?
#
loop_
_entity_poly.entity_id
_entity_poly.type
_entity_poly.pdbx_seq_one_letter_code
_entity_poly.pdbx_strand_id
1 'polypeptide(L)'
;MTEKIKTLRDSAGMRWTALLLLALAMFCSYVFMDILSPIKNLMESTRGWDSASFGRMQGAEVFLNVYVFFLIFAGIILDKMGVRFTAVLSGAVMLFGGCIKFYACSDAFIGTGLEAWFTNHLNWNGELPIIGPILPFAAGMPASAKLAALGFMFFGCGCEMAGITVSRGIVKWFKGRETALAMGSEMALARLGVATCMIFSPYFAKLGGEVHVDNAVKFGVVLLCVALIMFITYFFMDKKLDAETGEAEEKDDPFKSVDLGKIVTSLGFWLVALLCVLYYSAIFPFQKYAVNMLQCNLDLTPADPNTFWGGNSVTWVQYLIMLVVAAGSFSSNFIKNNKALKFGLMGIAVVALVVYCYMGFMRGTAETIFAVFPL
;
A
#
# COMPACT_ATOMS: atom_id res chain seq x y z
N MET A 1 40.94 -23.29 15.79
CA MET A 1 39.48 -23.05 15.94
C MET A 1 39.31 -21.55 16.01
N THR A 2 38.93 -20.91 14.92
CA THR A 2 38.59 -19.47 14.92
C THR A 2 37.25 -19.32 15.64
N GLU A 3 37.24 -18.66 16.79
CA GLU A 3 36.01 -18.25 17.47
C GLU A 3 35.15 -17.49 16.46
N LYS A 4 33.98 -18.03 16.16
CA LYS A 4 32.97 -17.31 15.35
C LYS A 4 32.56 -16.06 16.11
N ILE A 5 33.00 -14.91 15.66
CA ILE A 5 32.55 -13.61 16.19
C ILE A 5 31.03 -13.61 16.08
N LYS A 6 30.35 -13.57 17.23
CA LYS A 6 28.88 -13.44 17.28
C LYS A 6 28.46 -12.05 16.79
N THR A 7 27.84 -11.99 15.66
CA THR A 7 27.31 -10.73 15.09
C THR A 7 25.89 -10.46 15.57
N LEU A 8 25.41 -9.23 15.42
CA LEU A 8 24.01 -8.86 15.71
C LEU A 8 23.01 -9.78 14.98
N ARG A 9 23.33 -10.19 13.77
CA ARG A 9 22.53 -11.13 12.95
C ARG A 9 22.38 -12.51 13.60
N ASP A 10 23.31 -12.93 14.46
CA ASP A 10 23.22 -14.22 15.16
C ASP A 10 22.20 -14.20 16.32
N SER A 11 21.90 -13.03 16.86
CA SER A 11 20.84 -12.85 17.86
C SER A 11 19.45 -12.88 17.22
N ALA A 12 18.62 -13.83 17.62
CA ALA A 12 17.22 -13.89 17.16
C ALA A 12 16.47 -12.58 17.49
N GLY A 13 16.64 -12.04 18.71
CA GLY A 13 16.00 -10.80 19.12
C GLY A 13 16.34 -9.63 18.20
N MET A 14 17.61 -9.46 17.82
CA MET A 14 18.03 -8.37 16.94
C MET A 14 17.48 -8.52 15.52
N ARG A 15 17.44 -9.76 14.96
CA ARG A 15 16.85 -10.02 13.65
C ARG A 15 15.36 -9.66 13.63
N TRP A 16 14.62 -10.14 14.63
CA TRP A 16 13.19 -9.86 14.72
C TRP A 16 12.89 -8.38 15.01
N THR A 17 13.76 -7.68 15.73
CA THR A 17 13.66 -6.21 15.91
C THR A 17 13.85 -5.49 14.57
N ALA A 18 14.87 -5.87 13.78
CA ALA A 18 15.09 -5.30 12.45
C ALA A 18 13.87 -5.53 11.54
N LEU A 19 13.32 -6.75 11.54
CA LEU A 19 12.10 -7.07 10.81
C LEU A 19 10.92 -6.22 11.28
N LEU A 20 10.72 -6.07 12.60
CA LEU A 20 9.62 -5.32 13.16
C LEU A 20 9.68 -3.84 12.74
N LEU A 21 10.87 -3.23 12.76
CA LEU A 21 11.06 -1.85 12.30
C LEU A 21 10.67 -1.69 10.82
N LEU A 22 11.15 -2.59 9.97
CA LEU A 22 10.84 -2.56 8.53
C LEU A 22 9.35 -2.84 8.26
N ALA A 23 8.80 -3.84 8.90
CA ALA A 23 7.40 -4.24 8.72
C ALA A 23 6.40 -3.21 9.26
N LEU A 24 6.69 -2.55 10.39
CA LEU A 24 5.86 -1.47 10.91
C LEU A 24 5.96 -0.21 10.06
N ALA A 25 7.13 0.08 9.47
CA ALA A 25 7.25 1.17 8.51
C ALA A 25 6.38 0.92 7.27
N MET A 26 6.35 -0.32 6.76
CA MET A 26 5.46 -0.71 5.66
C MET A 26 4.00 -0.69 6.09
N PHE A 27 3.65 -1.15 7.30
CA PHE A 27 2.31 -1.02 7.86
C PHE A 27 1.81 0.43 7.80
N CYS A 28 2.60 1.40 8.29
CA CYS A 28 2.26 2.82 8.25
C CYS A 28 2.06 3.32 6.81
N SER A 29 2.90 2.88 5.89
CA SER A 29 2.80 3.24 4.47
C SER A 29 1.52 2.72 3.84
N TYR A 30 1.13 1.48 4.12
CA TYR A 30 -0.11 0.88 3.62
C TYR A 30 -1.37 1.49 4.26
N VAL A 31 -1.31 1.95 5.51
CA VAL A 31 -2.39 2.77 6.08
C VAL A 31 -2.59 4.04 5.28
N PHE A 32 -1.51 4.75 4.95
CA PHE A 32 -1.59 5.99 4.17
C PHE A 32 -2.03 5.77 2.72
N MET A 33 -1.60 4.68 2.11
CA MET A 33 -1.93 4.32 0.73
C MET A 33 -3.43 4.34 0.47
N ASP A 34 -4.20 3.73 1.37
CA ASP A 34 -5.64 3.58 1.23
C ASP A 34 -6.47 4.56 2.09
N ILE A 35 -5.83 5.57 2.69
CA ILE A 35 -6.44 6.45 3.69
C ILE A 35 -7.72 7.15 3.21
N LEU A 36 -7.87 7.43 1.94
CA LEU A 36 -9.07 8.07 1.36
C LEU A 36 -10.10 7.05 0.84
N SER A 37 -9.74 5.77 0.68
CA SER A 37 -10.63 4.77 0.08
C SER A 37 -11.96 4.61 0.85
N PRO A 38 -11.98 4.48 2.18
CA PRO A 38 -13.24 4.33 2.93
C PRO A 38 -14.05 5.61 3.05
N ILE A 39 -13.48 6.78 2.74
CA ILE A 39 -14.16 8.08 2.82
C ILE A 39 -14.40 8.73 1.44
N LYS A 40 -14.42 7.92 0.37
CA LYS A 40 -14.64 8.42 -1.00
C LYS A 40 -15.90 9.29 -1.10
N ASN A 41 -17.02 8.86 -0.52
CA ASN A 41 -18.28 9.61 -0.58
C ASN A 41 -18.21 10.93 0.19
N LEU A 42 -17.41 11.00 1.28
CA LEU A 42 -17.15 12.25 1.98
C LEU A 42 -16.28 13.21 1.14
N MET A 43 -15.31 12.68 0.40
CA MET A 43 -14.50 13.50 -0.53
C MET A 43 -15.36 14.07 -1.66
N GLU A 44 -16.31 13.29 -2.17
CA GLU A 44 -17.24 13.76 -3.21
C GLU A 44 -18.14 14.88 -2.68
N SER A 45 -18.73 14.71 -1.50
CA SER A 45 -19.64 15.71 -0.92
C SER A 45 -18.94 16.97 -0.40
N THR A 46 -17.70 16.87 0.12
CA THR A 46 -17.00 18.00 0.75
C THR A 46 -16.04 18.72 -0.20
N ARG A 47 -15.43 18.03 -1.14
CA ARG A 47 -14.38 18.54 -2.05
C ARG A 47 -14.77 18.45 -3.54
N GLY A 48 -15.95 17.92 -3.87
CA GLY A 48 -16.41 17.77 -5.24
C GLY A 48 -15.61 16.75 -6.06
N TRP A 49 -14.94 15.78 -5.40
CA TRP A 49 -14.19 14.75 -6.11
C TRP A 49 -15.14 13.68 -6.62
N ASP A 50 -15.58 13.80 -7.83
CA ASP A 50 -16.38 12.76 -8.50
C ASP A 50 -15.59 11.44 -8.62
N SER A 51 -16.29 10.38 -8.99
CA SER A 51 -15.68 9.05 -9.10
C SER A 51 -14.53 8.99 -10.09
N ALA A 52 -14.56 9.80 -11.16
CA ALA A 52 -13.48 9.85 -12.15
C ALA A 52 -12.24 10.56 -11.57
N SER A 53 -12.42 11.71 -10.93
CA SER A 53 -11.33 12.47 -10.26
C SER A 53 -10.70 11.67 -9.13
N PHE A 54 -11.52 10.98 -8.32
CA PHE A 54 -11.04 10.10 -7.27
C PHE A 54 -10.23 8.94 -7.85
N GLY A 55 -10.72 8.30 -8.92
CA GLY A 55 -10.00 7.20 -9.58
C GLY A 55 -8.65 7.63 -10.15
N ARG A 56 -8.59 8.80 -10.79
CA ARG A 56 -7.33 9.36 -11.32
C ARG A 56 -6.34 9.67 -10.20
N MET A 57 -6.79 10.28 -9.11
CA MET A 57 -5.96 10.54 -7.95
C MET A 57 -5.44 9.23 -7.34
N GLN A 58 -6.27 8.19 -7.22
CA GLN A 58 -5.84 6.90 -6.72
C GLN A 58 -4.87 6.17 -7.69
N GLY A 59 -5.09 6.29 -8.99
CA GLY A 59 -4.19 5.73 -10.01
C GLY A 59 -2.87 6.47 -10.13
N ALA A 60 -2.78 7.70 -9.66
CA ALA A 60 -1.56 8.50 -9.70
C ALA A 60 -0.40 7.88 -8.90
N GLU A 61 -0.69 7.08 -7.87
CA GLU A 61 0.31 6.36 -7.08
C GLU A 61 1.28 5.55 -7.94
N VAL A 62 0.75 4.82 -8.91
CA VAL A 62 1.55 3.94 -9.76
C VAL A 62 2.05 4.62 -11.03
N PHE A 63 1.63 5.85 -11.30
CA PHE A 63 1.90 6.52 -12.58
C PHE A 63 3.40 6.63 -12.88
N LEU A 64 4.19 7.17 -11.98
CA LEU A 64 5.64 7.30 -12.18
C LEU A 64 6.35 5.95 -12.17
N ASN A 65 5.90 5.02 -11.33
CA ASN A 65 6.52 3.70 -11.20
C ASN A 65 6.33 2.86 -12.47
N VAL A 66 5.14 2.87 -13.04
CA VAL A 66 4.76 2.01 -14.18
C VAL A 66 5.02 2.69 -15.51
N TYR A 67 4.53 3.93 -15.70
CA TYR A 67 4.60 4.59 -17.03
C TYR A 67 5.88 5.36 -17.25
N VAL A 68 6.58 5.80 -16.20
CA VAL A 68 7.88 6.48 -16.27
C VAL A 68 9.03 5.55 -15.84
N PHE A 69 8.71 4.31 -15.47
CA PHE A 69 9.69 3.28 -15.08
C PHE A 69 10.57 3.69 -13.88
N PHE A 70 10.05 4.50 -12.96
CA PHE A 70 10.81 4.96 -11.80
C PHE A 70 11.36 3.81 -10.95
N LEU A 71 10.69 2.67 -10.91
CA LEU A 71 11.13 1.50 -10.15
C LEU A 71 12.51 0.97 -10.61
N ILE A 72 12.87 1.15 -11.89
CA ILE A 72 14.21 0.83 -12.40
C ILE A 72 15.25 1.75 -11.77
N PHE A 73 14.95 3.06 -11.69
CA PHE A 73 15.85 4.02 -11.04
C PHE A 73 15.96 3.74 -9.54
N ALA A 74 14.87 3.38 -8.88
CA ALA A 74 14.86 2.98 -7.48
C ALA A 74 15.76 1.75 -7.23
N GLY A 75 15.74 0.76 -8.12
CA GLY A 75 16.66 -0.38 -8.09
C GLY A 75 18.13 0.04 -8.22
N ILE A 76 18.44 0.96 -9.16
CA ILE A 76 19.80 1.49 -9.35
C ILE A 76 20.26 2.28 -8.11
N ILE A 77 19.37 3.05 -7.48
CA ILE A 77 19.67 3.76 -6.24
C ILE A 77 20.00 2.75 -5.14
N LEU A 78 19.17 1.72 -4.99
CA LEU A 78 19.38 0.66 -4.00
C LEU A 78 20.73 -0.06 -4.21
N ASP A 79 21.09 -0.37 -5.44
CA ASP A 79 22.35 -1.06 -5.76
C ASP A 79 23.58 -0.18 -5.52
N LYS A 80 23.48 1.13 -5.78
CA LYS A 80 24.61 2.06 -5.60
C LYS A 80 24.74 2.60 -4.20
N MET A 81 23.64 2.91 -3.54
CA MET A 81 23.60 3.63 -2.27
C MET A 81 23.35 2.69 -1.07
N GLY A 82 22.92 1.46 -1.34
CA GLY A 82 22.68 0.43 -0.33
C GLY A 82 21.34 0.55 0.38
N VAL A 83 20.99 -0.51 1.12
CA VAL A 83 19.69 -0.68 1.80
C VAL A 83 19.44 0.46 2.81
N ARG A 84 20.45 0.87 3.57
CA ARG A 84 20.30 1.90 4.62
C ARG A 84 19.88 3.24 4.10
N PHE A 85 20.61 3.75 3.11
CA PHE A 85 20.32 5.06 2.51
C PHE A 85 18.96 5.03 1.82
N THR A 86 18.69 3.98 1.04
CA THR A 86 17.47 3.85 0.27
C THR A 86 16.24 3.73 1.18
N ALA A 87 16.34 3.07 2.33
CA ALA A 87 15.25 3.01 3.31
C ALA A 87 14.88 4.41 3.85
N VAL A 88 15.87 5.21 4.26
CA VAL A 88 15.61 6.58 4.75
C VAL A 88 15.11 7.48 3.63
N LEU A 89 15.69 7.39 2.43
CA LEU A 89 15.25 8.16 1.26
C LEU A 89 13.79 7.83 0.91
N SER A 90 13.42 6.55 0.89
CA SER A 90 12.05 6.13 0.60
C SER A 90 11.05 6.69 1.62
N GLY A 91 11.39 6.63 2.91
CA GLY A 91 10.58 7.22 3.98
C GLY A 91 10.42 8.73 3.83
N ALA A 92 11.49 9.44 3.48
CA ALA A 92 11.46 10.88 3.26
C ALA A 92 10.59 11.26 2.04
N VAL A 93 10.71 10.52 0.94
CA VAL A 93 9.90 10.75 -0.28
C VAL A 93 8.42 10.44 -0.02
N MET A 94 8.11 9.35 0.71
CA MET A 94 6.72 9.06 1.13
C MET A 94 6.14 10.18 1.98
N LEU A 95 6.89 10.65 2.98
CA LEU A 95 6.44 11.75 3.84
C LEU A 95 6.23 13.04 3.06
N PHE A 96 7.13 13.39 2.15
CA PHE A 96 6.99 14.55 1.28
C PHE A 96 5.71 14.48 0.45
N GLY A 97 5.46 13.37 -0.22
CA GLY A 97 4.22 13.14 -0.98
C GLY A 97 2.98 13.17 -0.10
N GLY A 98 3.07 12.60 1.11
CA GLY A 98 2.02 12.63 2.12
C GLY A 98 1.66 14.04 2.58
N CYS A 99 2.65 14.89 2.81
CA CYS A 99 2.44 16.29 3.17
C CYS A 99 1.74 17.10 2.06
N ILE A 100 2.11 16.86 0.81
CA ILE A 100 1.44 17.48 -0.35
C ILE A 100 -0.03 17.04 -0.41
N LYS A 101 -0.31 15.73 -0.27
CA LYS A 101 -1.67 15.18 -0.29
C LYS A 101 -2.50 15.74 0.89
N PHE A 102 -1.91 15.87 2.07
CA PHE A 102 -2.55 16.48 3.23
C PHE A 102 -2.92 17.95 2.95
N TYR A 103 -1.97 18.75 2.46
CA TYR A 103 -2.21 20.15 2.13
C TYR A 103 -3.33 20.30 1.08
N ALA A 104 -3.34 19.45 0.05
CA ALA A 104 -4.38 19.43 -0.97
C ALA A 104 -5.79 19.13 -0.42
N CYS A 105 -5.89 18.32 0.64
CA CYS A 105 -7.15 17.98 1.29
C CYS A 105 -7.56 18.98 2.38
N SER A 106 -6.65 19.86 2.81
CA SER A 106 -6.92 20.86 3.87
C SER A 106 -7.68 22.08 3.37
N ASP A 107 -8.36 22.76 4.29
CA ASP A 107 -9.04 24.02 3.99
C ASP A 107 -8.04 25.15 3.67
N ALA A 108 -6.80 25.04 4.13
CA ALA A 108 -5.73 25.97 3.84
C ALA A 108 -5.35 26.07 2.36
N PHE A 109 -5.73 25.07 1.54
CA PHE A 109 -5.50 25.09 0.09
C PHE A 109 -6.52 25.96 -0.65
N ILE A 110 -7.74 26.07 -0.10
CA ILE A 110 -8.86 26.79 -0.73
C ILE A 110 -8.58 28.30 -0.80
N GLY A 111 -8.83 28.90 -1.95
CA GLY A 111 -8.61 30.34 -2.19
C GLY A 111 -7.15 30.74 -2.39
N THR A 112 -6.22 29.78 -2.46
CA THR A 112 -4.81 30.08 -2.71
C THR A 112 -4.50 30.30 -4.19
N GLY A 113 -3.43 31.05 -4.48
CA GLY A 113 -2.92 31.18 -5.85
C GLY A 113 -2.52 29.83 -6.47
N LEU A 114 -2.14 28.86 -5.64
CA LEU A 114 -1.83 27.50 -6.08
C LEU A 114 -3.08 26.75 -6.55
N GLU A 115 -4.21 26.92 -5.87
CA GLU A 115 -5.49 26.36 -6.33
C GLU A 115 -5.86 26.94 -7.69
N ALA A 116 -5.76 28.27 -7.86
CA ALA A 116 -6.03 28.92 -9.15
C ALA A 116 -5.08 28.42 -10.25
N TRP A 117 -3.83 28.16 -9.93
CA TRP A 117 -2.86 27.60 -10.87
C TRP A 117 -3.27 26.18 -11.31
N PHE A 118 -3.59 25.27 -10.39
CA PHE A 118 -4.02 23.91 -10.71
C PHE A 118 -5.37 23.86 -11.44
N THR A 119 -6.24 24.82 -11.20
CA THR A 119 -7.52 24.97 -11.92
C THR A 119 -7.26 25.25 -13.40
N ASN A 120 -6.33 26.15 -13.69
CA ASN A 120 -6.06 26.63 -15.05
C ASN A 120 -5.03 25.76 -15.81
N HIS A 121 -4.26 24.93 -15.11
CA HIS A 121 -3.20 24.11 -15.70
C HIS A 121 -3.47 22.62 -15.49
N LEU A 122 -2.68 21.78 -16.17
CA LEU A 122 -2.78 20.32 -16.14
C LEU A 122 -4.19 19.81 -16.51
N ASN A 123 -4.83 20.46 -17.47
CA ASN A 123 -6.13 20.11 -18.03
C ASN A 123 -5.95 19.19 -19.26
N TRP A 124 -5.44 18.00 -19.04
CA TRP A 124 -5.22 17.04 -20.12
C TRP A 124 -6.54 16.46 -20.60
N ASN A 125 -6.59 16.04 -21.87
CA ASN A 125 -7.79 15.42 -22.40
C ASN A 125 -7.96 14.01 -21.84
N GLY A 126 -8.84 13.87 -20.85
CA GLY A 126 -9.15 12.61 -20.19
C GLY A 126 -10.03 11.65 -21.00
N GLU A 127 -10.57 12.09 -22.14
CA GLU A 127 -11.43 11.29 -23.02
C GLU A 127 -10.65 10.51 -24.09
N LEU A 128 -9.31 10.73 -24.16
CA LEU A 128 -8.48 9.99 -25.10
C LEU A 128 -8.60 8.47 -24.85
N PRO A 129 -8.91 7.68 -25.90
CA PRO A 129 -8.98 6.23 -25.78
C PRO A 129 -7.64 5.67 -25.23
N ILE A 130 -7.71 4.72 -24.31
CA ILE A 130 -6.58 4.02 -23.70
C ILE A 130 -5.71 4.91 -22.80
N ILE A 131 -5.27 6.08 -23.27
CA ILE A 131 -4.36 6.97 -22.54
C ILE A 131 -5.10 7.85 -21.54
N GLY A 132 -6.29 8.34 -21.88
CA GLY A 132 -7.06 9.25 -21.04
C GLY A 132 -7.32 8.74 -19.62
N PRO A 133 -7.72 7.48 -19.41
CA PRO A 133 -7.92 6.92 -18.08
C PRO A 133 -6.63 6.80 -17.26
N ILE A 134 -5.47 6.70 -17.93
CA ILE A 134 -4.15 6.53 -17.29
C ILE A 134 -3.60 7.87 -16.79
N LEU A 135 -4.00 8.98 -17.42
CA LEU A 135 -3.47 10.30 -17.08
C LEU A 135 -3.88 10.71 -15.66
N PRO A 136 -2.91 11.12 -14.81
CA PRO A 136 -3.19 11.50 -13.42
C PRO A 136 -3.91 12.85 -13.31
N PHE A 137 -3.88 13.66 -14.39
CA PHE A 137 -4.53 14.96 -14.44
C PHE A 137 -5.46 15.03 -15.65
N ALA A 138 -6.64 15.62 -15.46
CA ALA A 138 -7.60 15.79 -16.56
C ALA A 138 -8.38 17.09 -16.44
N ALA A 139 -8.93 17.53 -17.57
CA ALA A 139 -9.87 18.62 -17.60
C ALA A 139 -11.11 18.28 -16.75
N GLY A 140 -11.64 19.27 -16.02
CA GLY A 140 -12.77 19.08 -15.10
C GLY A 140 -12.41 18.48 -13.73
N MET A 141 -11.19 17.99 -13.52
CA MET A 141 -10.75 17.51 -12.23
C MET A 141 -10.53 18.68 -11.25
N PRO A 142 -11.04 18.63 -10.01
CA PRO A 142 -10.82 19.67 -9.00
C PRO A 142 -9.33 19.91 -8.74
N ALA A 143 -8.94 21.17 -8.50
CA ALA A 143 -7.54 21.55 -8.24
C ALA A 143 -6.95 20.78 -7.05
N SER A 144 -7.73 20.60 -5.99
CA SER A 144 -7.33 19.82 -4.82
C SER A 144 -7.04 18.35 -5.16
N ALA A 145 -7.84 17.75 -6.06
CA ALA A 145 -7.62 16.39 -6.52
C ALA A 145 -6.34 16.27 -7.37
N LYS A 146 -6.03 17.27 -8.21
CA LYS A 146 -4.78 17.30 -9.00
C LYS A 146 -3.55 17.42 -8.10
N LEU A 147 -3.59 18.32 -7.11
CA LEU A 147 -2.47 18.46 -6.17
C LEU A 147 -2.32 17.21 -5.30
N ALA A 148 -3.43 16.60 -4.86
CA ALA A 148 -3.39 15.33 -4.14
C ALA A 148 -2.82 14.19 -4.99
N ALA A 149 -3.16 14.14 -6.28
CA ALA A 149 -2.59 13.19 -7.23
C ALA A 149 -1.06 13.36 -7.36
N LEU A 150 -0.58 14.61 -7.48
CA LEU A 150 0.84 14.91 -7.50
C LEU A 150 1.55 14.41 -6.22
N GLY A 151 0.99 14.71 -5.05
CA GLY A 151 1.54 14.20 -3.79
C GLY A 151 1.54 12.68 -3.72
N PHE A 152 0.48 12.05 -4.26
CA PHE A 152 0.36 10.59 -4.25
C PHE A 152 1.31 9.90 -5.25
N MET A 153 1.70 10.57 -6.33
CA MET A 153 2.77 10.12 -7.23
C MET A 153 4.12 10.04 -6.49
N PHE A 154 4.49 11.07 -5.73
CA PHE A 154 5.72 11.04 -4.92
C PHE A 154 5.64 9.99 -3.83
N PHE A 155 4.51 9.90 -3.13
CA PHE A 155 4.30 8.84 -2.14
C PHE A 155 4.49 7.45 -2.76
N GLY A 156 3.90 7.18 -3.93
CA GLY A 156 4.04 5.93 -4.66
C GLY A 156 5.49 5.59 -5.00
N CYS A 157 6.26 6.57 -5.48
CA CYS A 157 7.70 6.38 -5.72
C CYS A 157 8.45 5.94 -4.45
N GLY A 158 8.16 6.60 -3.32
CA GLY A 158 8.75 6.25 -2.04
C GLY A 158 8.32 4.87 -1.56
N CYS A 159 7.04 4.53 -1.71
CA CYS A 159 6.45 3.26 -1.26
C CYS A 159 7.03 2.06 -2.02
N GLU A 160 7.11 2.13 -3.34
CA GLU A 160 7.69 1.08 -4.17
C GLU A 160 9.19 0.91 -3.92
N MET A 161 9.91 2.04 -3.78
CA MET A 161 11.32 2.02 -3.40
C MET A 161 11.51 1.40 -2.00
N ALA A 162 10.62 1.68 -1.04
CA ALA A 162 10.62 1.03 0.27
C ALA A 162 10.41 -0.47 0.16
N GLY A 163 9.46 -0.92 -0.66
CA GLY A 163 9.14 -2.34 -0.85
C GLY A 163 10.33 -3.18 -1.28
N ILE A 164 11.07 -2.74 -2.32
CA ILE A 164 12.28 -3.43 -2.77
C ILE A 164 13.40 -3.38 -1.72
N THR A 165 13.53 -2.26 -1.02
CA THR A 165 14.56 -2.06 0.00
C THR A 165 14.30 -2.91 1.24
N VAL A 166 13.05 -2.97 1.71
CA VAL A 166 12.63 -3.79 2.86
C VAL A 166 12.86 -5.26 2.56
N SER A 167 12.47 -5.73 1.37
CA SER A 167 12.70 -7.11 0.94
C SER A 167 14.19 -7.47 0.98
N ARG A 168 15.04 -6.59 0.45
CA ARG A 168 16.50 -6.79 0.47
C ARG A 168 17.07 -6.75 1.90
N GLY A 169 16.58 -5.84 2.73
CA GLY A 169 16.93 -5.75 4.15
C GLY A 169 16.60 -7.04 4.91
N ILE A 170 15.39 -7.59 4.70
CA ILE A 170 14.99 -8.85 5.32
C ILE A 170 15.91 -9.99 4.88
N VAL A 171 16.21 -10.11 3.59
CA VAL A 171 17.14 -11.16 3.08
C VAL A 171 18.52 -11.01 3.74
N LYS A 172 19.05 -9.79 3.88
CA LYS A 172 20.34 -9.51 4.51
C LYS A 172 20.36 -9.98 5.98
N TRP A 173 19.35 -9.63 6.76
CA TRP A 173 19.28 -9.95 8.20
C TRP A 173 18.95 -11.41 8.48
N PHE A 174 18.19 -12.07 7.61
CA PHE A 174 17.74 -13.47 7.75
C PHE A 174 18.50 -14.44 6.85
N LYS A 175 19.68 -14.07 6.33
CA LYS A 175 20.48 -14.90 5.42
C LYS A 175 20.66 -16.32 5.97
N GLY A 176 20.07 -17.29 5.23
CA GLY A 176 20.13 -18.71 5.60
C GLY A 176 19.26 -19.15 6.79
N ARG A 177 18.39 -18.27 7.32
CA ARG A 177 17.56 -18.55 8.49
C ARG A 177 16.18 -17.90 8.31
N GLU A 178 15.13 -18.67 8.38
CA GLU A 178 13.73 -18.19 8.52
C GLU A 178 13.28 -17.05 7.56
N THR A 179 13.97 -16.84 6.44
CA THR A 179 13.73 -15.72 5.52
C THR A 179 12.28 -15.71 5.00
N ALA A 180 11.73 -16.88 4.68
CA ALA A 180 10.35 -16.99 4.20
C ALA A 180 9.34 -16.57 5.27
N LEU A 181 9.59 -16.94 6.54
CA LEU A 181 8.75 -16.52 7.67
C LEU A 181 8.82 -15.01 7.87
N ALA A 182 10.01 -14.43 7.78
CA ALA A 182 10.21 -12.99 7.93
C ALA A 182 9.46 -12.19 6.84
N MET A 183 9.60 -12.60 5.56
CA MET A 183 8.89 -11.96 4.44
C MET A 183 7.38 -12.13 4.54
N GLY A 184 6.90 -13.31 4.93
CA GLY A 184 5.46 -13.55 5.14
C GLY A 184 4.90 -12.72 6.30
N SER A 185 5.67 -12.51 7.36
CA SER A 185 5.26 -11.69 8.50
C SER A 185 5.21 -10.20 8.15
N GLU A 186 6.17 -9.72 7.36
CA GLU A 186 6.17 -8.35 6.83
C GLU A 186 4.93 -8.09 5.98
N MET A 187 4.65 -8.96 5.00
CA MET A 187 3.47 -8.85 4.14
C MET A 187 2.16 -8.91 4.93
N ALA A 188 2.08 -9.76 5.96
CA ALA A 188 0.90 -9.84 6.82
C ALA A 188 0.66 -8.51 7.56
N LEU A 189 1.72 -7.91 8.13
CA LEU A 189 1.63 -6.60 8.80
C LEU A 189 1.24 -5.49 7.83
N ALA A 190 1.78 -5.48 6.61
CA ALA A 190 1.39 -4.52 5.58
C ALA A 190 -0.11 -4.61 5.27
N ARG A 191 -0.67 -5.82 5.12
CA ARG A 191 -2.12 -6.02 4.90
C ARG A 191 -2.97 -5.61 6.10
N LEU A 192 -2.48 -5.80 7.32
CA LEU A 192 -3.13 -5.26 8.51
C LEU A 192 -3.17 -3.72 8.50
N GLY A 193 -2.18 -3.06 7.91
CA GLY A 193 -2.20 -1.61 7.68
C GLY A 193 -3.42 -1.18 6.86
N VAL A 194 -3.69 -1.85 5.75
CA VAL A 194 -4.88 -1.59 4.94
C VAL A 194 -6.17 -1.81 5.74
N ALA A 195 -6.26 -2.92 6.49
CA ALA A 195 -7.41 -3.17 7.35
C ALA A 195 -7.61 -2.07 8.40
N THR A 196 -6.52 -1.60 8.99
CA THR A 196 -6.53 -0.51 9.98
C THR A 196 -7.07 0.79 9.39
N CYS A 197 -6.69 1.14 8.17
CA CYS A 197 -7.16 2.35 7.53
C CYS A 197 -8.67 2.34 7.29
N MET A 198 -9.28 1.18 7.01
CA MET A 198 -10.72 1.04 6.79
C MET A 198 -11.54 1.46 8.03
N ILE A 199 -11.01 1.25 9.24
CA ILE A 199 -11.65 1.63 10.50
C ILE A 199 -11.32 3.08 10.87
N PHE A 200 -10.03 3.39 10.90
CA PHE A 200 -9.58 4.65 11.49
C PHE A 200 -9.78 5.85 10.58
N SER A 201 -9.74 5.71 9.26
CA SER A 201 -9.93 6.84 8.35
C SER A 201 -11.32 7.49 8.49
N PRO A 202 -12.44 6.76 8.46
CA PRO A 202 -13.76 7.36 8.70
C PRO A 202 -13.91 7.95 10.09
N TYR A 203 -13.29 7.32 11.11
CA TYR A 203 -13.31 7.83 12.48
C TYR A 203 -12.62 9.21 12.57
N PHE A 204 -11.40 9.33 12.06
CA PHE A 204 -10.68 10.60 12.09
C PHE A 204 -11.32 11.68 11.22
N ALA A 205 -11.91 11.32 10.08
CA ALA A 205 -12.61 12.27 9.22
C ALA A 205 -13.84 12.90 9.89
N LYS A 206 -14.42 12.25 10.89
CA LYS A 206 -15.61 12.70 11.62
C LYS A 206 -15.32 13.07 13.08
N LEU A 207 -14.04 13.17 13.44
CA LEU A 207 -13.63 13.48 14.80
C LEU A 207 -14.02 14.93 15.15
N GLY A 208 -14.77 15.10 16.24
CA GLY A 208 -15.25 16.43 16.69
C GLY A 208 -16.67 16.79 16.25
N GLY A 209 -17.38 15.86 15.55
CA GLY A 209 -18.79 16.04 15.15
C GLY A 209 -18.98 16.75 13.82
N GLU A 210 -17.95 17.41 13.30
CA GLU A 210 -17.92 17.97 11.94
C GLU A 210 -17.08 17.09 11.01
N VAL A 211 -17.37 17.17 9.70
CA VAL A 211 -16.65 16.38 8.70
C VAL A 211 -15.42 17.12 8.23
N HIS A 212 -14.26 16.66 8.68
CA HIS A 212 -12.95 17.17 8.28
C HIS A 212 -12.12 16.04 7.63
N VAL A 213 -12.22 15.91 6.31
CA VAL A 213 -11.52 14.85 5.55
C VAL A 213 -10.00 14.94 5.66
N ASP A 214 -9.46 16.14 5.88
CA ASP A 214 -8.03 16.37 6.10
C ASP A 214 -7.52 15.72 7.38
N ASN A 215 -8.35 15.55 8.43
CA ASN A 215 -7.96 14.85 9.65
C ASN A 215 -7.58 13.39 9.41
N ALA A 216 -8.27 12.71 8.48
CA ALA A 216 -7.90 11.35 8.09
C ALA A 216 -6.51 11.32 7.41
N VAL A 217 -6.26 12.25 6.49
CA VAL A 217 -4.96 12.35 5.82
C VAL A 217 -3.86 12.77 6.79
N LYS A 218 -4.16 13.68 7.72
CA LYS A 218 -3.25 14.09 8.81
C LYS A 218 -2.83 12.92 9.67
N PHE A 219 -3.77 12.07 10.07
CA PHE A 219 -3.46 10.82 10.79
C PHE A 219 -2.47 9.96 9.99
N GLY A 220 -2.71 9.78 8.68
CA GLY A 220 -1.81 9.03 7.83
C GLY A 220 -0.41 9.68 7.73
N VAL A 221 -0.31 11.01 7.64
CA VAL A 221 0.99 11.73 7.63
C VAL A 221 1.75 11.52 8.95
N VAL A 222 1.05 11.55 10.08
CA VAL A 222 1.68 11.23 11.38
C VAL A 222 2.28 9.83 11.37
N LEU A 223 1.57 8.84 10.80
CA LEU A 223 2.11 7.49 10.65
C LEU A 223 3.30 7.43 9.69
N LEU A 224 3.34 8.25 8.63
CA LEU A 224 4.52 8.35 7.76
C LEU A 224 5.73 8.96 8.49
N CYS A 225 5.53 9.91 9.41
CA CYS A 225 6.61 10.38 10.29
C CYS A 225 7.15 9.24 11.16
N VAL A 226 6.27 8.41 11.71
CA VAL A 226 6.66 7.22 12.48
C VAL A 226 7.43 6.23 11.60
N ALA A 227 6.98 5.98 10.37
CA ALA A 227 7.67 5.13 9.40
C ALA A 227 9.10 5.62 9.11
N LEU A 228 9.26 6.94 8.89
CA LEU A 228 10.59 7.53 8.67
C LEU A 228 11.49 7.36 9.89
N ILE A 229 10.98 7.55 11.11
CA ILE A 229 11.74 7.30 12.34
C ILE A 229 12.17 5.84 12.44
N MET A 230 11.31 4.89 12.06
CA MET A 230 11.64 3.46 12.03
C MET A 230 12.74 3.16 11.01
N PHE A 231 12.70 3.73 9.81
CA PHE A 231 13.77 3.59 8.82
C PHE A 231 15.10 4.20 9.29
N ILE A 232 15.06 5.36 9.96
CA ILE A 232 16.26 5.96 10.57
C ILE A 232 16.80 5.05 11.68
N THR A 233 15.96 4.48 12.52
CA THR A 233 16.38 3.53 13.57
C THR A 233 17.00 2.29 12.96
N TYR A 234 16.38 1.73 11.91
CA TYR A 234 16.93 0.63 11.13
C TYR A 234 18.30 0.98 10.52
N PHE A 235 18.47 2.19 9.99
CA PHE A 235 19.76 2.66 9.45
C PHE A 235 20.91 2.51 10.46
N PHE A 236 20.72 2.97 11.69
CA PHE A 236 21.76 2.85 12.72
C PHE A 236 22.01 1.41 13.13
N MET A 237 20.97 0.60 13.19
CA MET A 237 21.04 -0.80 13.54
C MET A 237 21.79 -1.61 12.47
N ASP A 238 21.49 -1.37 11.20
CA ASP A 238 22.16 -2.03 10.07
C ASP A 238 23.62 -1.54 9.91
N LYS A 239 23.89 -0.26 10.17
CA LYS A 239 25.25 0.28 10.21
C LYS A 239 26.13 -0.44 11.24
N LYS A 240 25.56 -0.75 12.41
CA LYS A 240 26.28 -1.50 13.45
C LYS A 240 26.54 -2.95 13.02
N LEU A 241 25.60 -3.58 12.35
CA LEU A 241 25.77 -4.93 11.80
C LEU A 241 26.96 -4.99 10.83
N ASP A 242 27.06 -4.07 9.90
CA ASP A 242 28.16 -4.04 8.91
C ASP A 242 29.51 -3.79 9.57
N ALA A 243 29.55 -2.97 10.63
CA ALA A 243 30.78 -2.74 11.38
C ALA A 243 31.27 -4.00 12.12
N GLU A 244 30.33 -4.87 12.55
CA GLU A 244 30.67 -6.13 13.24
C GLU A 244 31.04 -7.25 12.25
N THR A 245 30.40 -7.29 11.08
CA THR A 245 30.64 -8.36 10.10
C THR A 245 31.84 -8.10 9.20
N GLY A 246 32.30 -6.84 9.11
CA GLY A 246 33.31 -6.45 8.13
C GLY A 246 32.87 -6.66 6.66
N GLU A 247 31.64 -7.13 6.47
CA GLU A 247 31.02 -7.26 5.16
C GLU A 247 30.59 -5.85 4.71
N ALA A 248 31.39 -5.21 3.86
CA ALA A 248 30.81 -4.21 2.96
C ALA A 248 29.66 -4.90 2.21
N GLU A 249 28.52 -4.21 2.06
CA GLU A 249 27.35 -4.75 1.34
C GLU A 249 27.83 -5.59 0.15
N GLU A 250 27.48 -6.89 0.12
CA GLU A 250 27.77 -7.74 -1.04
C GLU A 250 27.16 -6.99 -2.24
N LYS A 251 28.04 -6.40 -3.05
CA LYS A 251 27.61 -5.83 -4.32
C LYS A 251 27.22 -7.00 -5.19
N ASP A 252 25.90 -7.20 -5.34
CA ASP A 252 25.41 -8.09 -6.37
C ASP A 252 26.05 -7.68 -7.70
N ASP A 253 26.27 -8.67 -8.57
CA ASP A 253 26.77 -8.40 -9.90
C ASP A 253 25.90 -7.30 -10.58
N PRO A 254 26.50 -6.22 -11.08
CA PRO A 254 25.71 -5.13 -11.65
C PRO A 254 24.84 -5.65 -12.80
N PHE A 255 23.59 -5.23 -12.83
CA PHE A 255 22.64 -5.57 -13.89
C PHE A 255 23.23 -5.32 -15.27
N LYS A 256 23.28 -6.35 -16.10
CA LYS A 256 23.77 -6.27 -17.48
C LYS A 256 22.59 -6.30 -18.45
N SER A 257 22.63 -5.46 -19.49
CA SER A 257 21.56 -5.41 -20.50
C SER A 257 21.26 -6.78 -21.15
N VAL A 258 22.25 -7.68 -21.17
CA VAL A 258 22.09 -9.06 -21.67
C VAL A 258 21.13 -9.89 -20.79
N ASP A 259 21.05 -9.57 -19.49
CA ASP A 259 20.18 -10.30 -18.58
C ASP A 259 18.70 -9.96 -18.82
N LEU A 260 18.40 -8.75 -19.32
CA LEU A 260 17.07 -8.39 -19.77
C LEU A 260 16.56 -9.32 -20.89
N GLY A 261 17.42 -9.65 -21.85
CA GLY A 261 17.10 -10.59 -22.92
C GLY A 261 16.74 -12.00 -22.37
N LYS A 262 17.49 -12.48 -21.39
CA LYS A 262 17.21 -13.79 -20.73
C LYS A 262 15.89 -13.77 -19.97
N ILE A 263 15.57 -12.67 -19.28
CA ILE A 263 14.31 -12.50 -18.55
C ILE A 263 13.13 -12.54 -19.52
N VAL A 264 13.16 -11.72 -20.59
CA VAL A 264 12.06 -11.62 -21.57
C VAL A 264 11.82 -12.91 -22.34
N THR A 265 12.87 -13.72 -22.56
CA THR A 265 12.74 -15.04 -23.23
C THR A 265 12.30 -16.17 -22.28
N SER A 266 12.26 -15.92 -20.97
CA SER A 266 11.88 -16.94 -19.98
C SER A 266 10.36 -17.12 -19.90
N LEU A 267 9.87 -18.33 -20.21
CA LEU A 267 8.46 -18.70 -20.03
C LEU A 267 8.03 -18.56 -18.56
N GLY A 268 8.90 -18.93 -17.62
CA GLY A 268 8.63 -18.80 -16.19
C GLY A 268 8.36 -17.35 -15.77
N PHE A 269 9.13 -16.40 -16.31
CA PHE A 269 8.90 -14.96 -16.09
C PHE A 269 7.49 -14.55 -16.55
N TRP A 270 7.09 -14.91 -17.77
CA TRP A 270 5.78 -14.54 -18.30
C TRP A 270 4.61 -15.16 -17.55
N LEU A 271 4.74 -16.43 -17.10
CA LEU A 271 3.70 -17.07 -16.29
C LEU A 271 3.53 -16.36 -14.94
N VAL A 272 4.62 -16.01 -14.27
CA VAL A 272 4.57 -15.24 -13.01
C VAL A 272 4.03 -13.84 -13.25
N ALA A 273 4.47 -13.15 -14.30
CA ALA A 273 3.98 -11.82 -14.65
C ALA A 273 2.46 -11.83 -14.93
N LEU A 274 1.98 -12.81 -15.71
CA LEU A 274 0.55 -12.99 -15.98
C LEU A 274 -0.25 -13.24 -14.69
N LEU A 275 0.26 -14.11 -13.81
CA LEU A 275 -0.38 -14.36 -12.51
C LEU A 275 -0.48 -13.09 -11.67
N CYS A 276 0.57 -12.29 -11.61
CA CYS A 276 0.57 -11.01 -10.92
C CYS A 276 -0.45 -10.04 -11.53
N VAL A 277 -0.50 -9.92 -12.86
CA VAL A 277 -1.48 -9.05 -13.55
C VAL A 277 -2.91 -9.47 -13.20
N LEU A 278 -3.24 -10.75 -13.32
CA LEU A 278 -4.58 -11.26 -13.03
C LEU A 278 -4.97 -11.06 -11.56
N TYR A 279 -4.04 -11.31 -10.65
CA TYR A 279 -4.26 -11.14 -9.21
C TYR A 279 -4.48 -9.67 -8.84
N TYR A 280 -3.58 -8.78 -9.22
CA TYR A 280 -3.63 -7.38 -8.82
C TYR A 280 -4.73 -6.61 -9.55
N SER A 281 -5.08 -6.95 -10.80
CA SER A 281 -6.21 -6.34 -11.51
C SER A 281 -7.56 -6.61 -10.85
N ALA A 282 -7.70 -7.70 -10.11
CA ALA A 282 -8.90 -7.99 -9.34
C ALA A 282 -8.87 -7.32 -7.96
N ILE A 283 -7.77 -7.42 -7.24
CA ILE A 283 -7.69 -7.00 -5.83
C ILE A 283 -7.63 -5.49 -5.65
N PHE A 284 -6.79 -4.78 -6.40
CA PHE A 284 -6.63 -3.34 -6.19
C PHE A 284 -7.90 -2.52 -6.45
N PRO A 285 -8.64 -2.70 -7.56
CA PRO A 285 -9.89 -1.97 -7.75
C PRO A 285 -10.91 -2.25 -6.66
N PHE A 286 -11.03 -3.52 -6.25
CA PHE A 286 -11.92 -3.85 -5.13
C PHE A 286 -11.47 -3.16 -3.84
N GLN A 287 -10.21 -3.21 -3.49
CA GLN A 287 -9.69 -2.61 -2.27
C GLN A 287 -9.95 -1.10 -2.19
N LYS A 288 -9.81 -0.40 -3.33
CA LYS A 288 -10.03 1.06 -3.44
C LYS A 288 -11.51 1.44 -3.40
N TYR A 289 -12.40 0.60 -3.91
CA TYR A 289 -13.82 0.93 -4.11
C TYR A 289 -14.80 0.03 -3.36
N ALA A 290 -14.33 -0.95 -2.58
CA ALA A 290 -15.21 -1.94 -1.95
C ALA A 290 -16.30 -1.30 -1.08
N VAL A 291 -15.94 -0.33 -0.25
CA VAL A 291 -16.91 0.36 0.62
C VAL A 291 -17.96 1.08 -0.22
N ASN A 292 -17.54 1.82 -1.23
CA ASN A 292 -18.45 2.53 -2.13
C ASN A 292 -19.33 1.56 -2.94
N MET A 293 -18.74 0.49 -3.48
CA MET A 293 -19.49 -0.52 -4.23
C MET A 293 -20.55 -1.20 -3.37
N LEU A 294 -20.21 -1.57 -2.14
CA LEU A 294 -21.16 -2.21 -1.22
C LEU A 294 -22.28 -1.23 -0.79
N GLN A 295 -21.95 0.03 -0.54
CA GLN A 295 -22.95 1.06 -0.25
C GLN A 295 -23.93 1.26 -1.42
N CYS A 296 -23.41 1.36 -2.65
CA CYS A 296 -24.24 1.55 -3.84
C CYS A 296 -25.08 0.32 -4.22
N ASN A 297 -24.55 -0.89 -3.97
CA ASN A 297 -25.22 -2.13 -4.36
C ASN A 297 -26.23 -2.62 -3.32
N LEU A 298 -26.00 -2.30 -2.05
CA LEU A 298 -26.75 -2.85 -0.91
C LEU A 298 -27.54 -1.77 -0.14
N ASP A 299 -27.58 -0.54 -0.61
CA ASP A 299 -28.21 0.61 0.06
C ASP A 299 -27.78 0.76 1.55
N LEU A 300 -26.54 0.35 1.86
CA LEU A 300 -26.02 0.44 3.21
C LEU A 300 -25.75 1.89 3.57
N THR A 301 -26.51 2.43 4.50
CA THR A 301 -26.28 3.77 5.04
C THR A 301 -24.93 3.86 5.73
N PRO A 302 -24.19 5.00 5.59
CA PRO A 302 -23.00 5.24 6.37
C PRO A 302 -23.31 5.15 7.87
N ALA A 303 -22.43 4.52 8.62
CA ALA A 303 -22.56 4.35 10.05
C ALA A 303 -22.63 5.66 10.82
N ASP A 304 -23.23 5.57 12.02
CA ASP A 304 -23.18 6.62 13.02
C ASP A 304 -21.73 7.02 13.30
N PRO A 305 -21.37 8.30 13.09
CA PRO A 305 -20.01 8.80 13.30
C PRO A 305 -19.53 8.68 14.76
N ASN A 306 -20.47 8.48 15.72
CA ASN A 306 -20.16 8.44 17.14
C ASN A 306 -19.71 7.05 17.64
N THR A 307 -19.76 6.02 16.82
CA THR A 307 -19.29 4.71 17.21
C THR A 307 -17.82 4.52 16.83
N PHE A 308 -16.96 4.23 17.81
CA PHE A 308 -15.52 3.99 17.62
C PHE A 308 -15.23 2.96 16.50
N TRP A 309 -16.07 1.96 16.38
CA TRP A 309 -15.94 0.89 15.40
C TRP A 309 -16.60 1.20 14.04
N GLY A 310 -16.97 2.46 13.81
CA GLY A 310 -17.50 2.89 12.51
C GLY A 310 -18.72 2.07 12.06
N GLY A 311 -19.54 1.63 12.95
CA GLY A 311 -20.85 0.94 12.86
C GLY A 311 -21.39 0.43 11.52
N ASN A 312 -20.60 0.42 10.46
CA ASN A 312 -21.05 0.03 9.13
C ASN A 312 -20.62 -1.42 8.88
N SER A 313 -21.58 -2.30 8.68
CA SER A 313 -21.35 -3.71 8.33
C SER A 313 -20.39 -3.89 7.15
N VAL A 314 -20.39 -2.97 6.19
CA VAL A 314 -19.47 -2.95 5.05
C VAL A 314 -18.01 -2.81 5.47
N THR A 315 -17.71 -1.89 6.38
CA THR A 315 -16.36 -1.69 6.90
C THR A 315 -15.85 -2.94 7.61
N TRP A 316 -16.74 -3.60 8.37
CA TRP A 316 -16.40 -4.85 9.04
C TRP A 316 -16.12 -6.00 8.08
N VAL A 317 -16.94 -6.15 7.03
CA VAL A 317 -16.72 -7.18 6.00
C VAL A 317 -15.36 -6.97 5.33
N GLN A 318 -15.04 -5.74 4.95
CA GLN A 318 -13.74 -5.42 4.34
C GLN A 318 -12.57 -5.66 5.31
N TYR A 319 -12.73 -5.29 6.57
CA TYR A 319 -11.74 -5.56 7.61
C TYR A 319 -11.49 -7.06 7.78
N LEU A 320 -12.55 -7.87 7.84
CA LEU A 320 -12.44 -9.33 7.94
C LEU A 320 -11.75 -9.93 6.71
N ILE A 321 -12.05 -9.46 5.50
CA ILE A 321 -11.37 -9.90 4.28
C ILE A 321 -9.87 -9.62 4.38
N MET A 322 -9.47 -8.41 4.82
CA MET A 322 -8.05 -8.06 4.97
C MET A 322 -7.36 -8.85 6.07
N LEU A 323 -8.05 -9.16 7.18
CA LEU A 323 -7.53 -10.05 8.22
C LEU A 323 -7.29 -11.47 7.69
N VAL A 324 -8.21 -12.00 6.87
CA VAL A 324 -8.06 -13.32 6.25
C VAL A 324 -6.86 -13.32 5.28
N VAL A 325 -6.68 -12.26 4.49
CA VAL A 325 -5.52 -12.12 3.59
C VAL A 325 -4.22 -12.05 4.39
N ALA A 326 -4.19 -11.28 5.49
CA ALA A 326 -3.02 -11.21 6.37
C ALA A 326 -2.69 -12.56 7.01
N ALA A 327 -3.70 -13.27 7.53
CA ALA A 327 -3.55 -14.60 8.09
C ALA A 327 -3.07 -15.61 7.04
N GLY A 328 -3.59 -15.53 5.81
CA GLY A 328 -3.14 -16.33 4.68
C GLY A 328 -1.67 -16.10 4.34
N SER A 329 -1.24 -14.85 4.31
CA SER A 329 0.16 -14.47 4.07
C SER A 329 1.09 -15.02 5.15
N PHE A 330 0.69 -14.89 6.42
CA PHE A 330 1.45 -15.44 7.55
C PHE A 330 1.49 -16.96 7.53
N SER A 331 0.36 -17.62 7.27
CA SER A 331 0.24 -19.09 7.27
C SER A 331 1.03 -19.77 6.16
N SER A 332 1.37 -19.04 5.09
CA SER A 332 2.17 -19.58 3.97
C SER A 332 3.49 -20.20 4.43
N ASN A 333 4.04 -19.71 5.54
CA ASN A 333 5.29 -20.19 6.13
C ASN A 333 5.19 -21.59 6.77
N PHE A 334 3.98 -21.98 7.21
CA PHE A 334 3.74 -23.28 7.85
C PHE A 334 3.43 -24.40 6.85
N ILE A 335 3.27 -24.03 5.56
CA ILE A 335 2.78 -24.93 4.51
C ILE A 335 3.86 -25.81 3.92
N LYS A 336 5.15 -25.56 4.21
CA LYS A 336 6.30 -26.09 3.45
C LYS A 336 6.25 -27.58 3.13
N ASN A 337 5.60 -28.41 3.96
CA ASN A 337 5.50 -29.86 3.77
C ASN A 337 4.08 -30.46 3.97
N ASN A 338 3.05 -29.65 4.18
CA ASN A 338 1.71 -30.16 4.47
C ASN A 338 0.77 -29.98 3.26
N LYS A 339 0.56 -31.08 2.51
CA LYS A 339 -0.33 -31.08 1.34
C LYS A 339 -1.78 -30.71 1.70
N ALA A 340 -2.29 -31.16 2.86
CA ALA A 340 -3.65 -30.84 3.30
C ALA A 340 -3.84 -29.36 3.52
N LEU A 341 -2.85 -28.68 4.11
CA LEU A 341 -2.91 -27.24 4.34
C LEU A 341 -2.85 -26.46 3.01
N LYS A 342 -2.06 -26.91 2.02
CA LYS A 342 -2.05 -26.33 0.66
C LYS A 342 -3.43 -26.40 0.01
N PHE A 343 -4.07 -27.57 0.04
CA PHE A 343 -5.40 -27.75 -0.53
C PHE A 343 -6.47 -26.96 0.26
N GLY A 344 -6.34 -26.89 1.59
CA GLY A 344 -7.22 -26.09 2.43
C GLY A 344 -7.17 -24.60 2.08
N LEU A 345 -5.97 -24.04 1.90
CA LEU A 345 -5.82 -22.63 1.49
C LEU A 345 -6.29 -22.37 0.06
N MET A 346 -6.06 -23.31 -0.87
CA MET A 346 -6.65 -23.22 -2.22
C MET A 346 -8.18 -23.24 -2.15
N GLY A 347 -8.77 -24.09 -1.30
CA GLY A 347 -10.21 -24.10 -1.07
C GLY A 347 -10.74 -22.78 -0.53
N ILE A 348 -10.08 -22.18 0.47
CA ILE A 348 -10.41 -20.86 1.01
C ILE A 348 -10.32 -19.78 -0.08
N ALA A 349 -9.27 -19.81 -0.90
CA ALA A 349 -9.11 -18.85 -1.99
C ALA A 349 -10.23 -18.96 -3.04
N VAL A 350 -10.67 -20.19 -3.37
CA VAL A 350 -11.79 -20.44 -4.29
C VAL A 350 -13.10 -19.93 -3.68
N VAL A 351 -13.36 -20.21 -2.40
CA VAL A 351 -14.55 -19.72 -1.68
C VAL A 351 -14.55 -18.19 -1.65
N ALA A 352 -13.40 -17.57 -1.33
CA ALA A 352 -13.26 -16.12 -1.35
C ALA A 352 -13.56 -15.54 -2.73
N LEU A 353 -13.06 -16.17 -3.81
CA LEU A 353 -13.34 -15.76 -5.20
C LEU A 353 -14.83 -15.84 -5.53
N VAL A 354 -15.50 -16.93 -5.13
CA VAL A 354 -16.95 -17.10 -5.35
C VAL A 354 -17.74 -16.03 -4.60
N VAL A 355 -17.40 -15.78 -3.32
CA VAL A 355 -18.03 -14.72 -2.51
C VAL A 355 -17.80 -13.35 -3.16
N TYR A 356 -16.61 -13.11 -3.68
CA TYR A 356 -16.25 -11.87 -4.36
C TYR A 356 -17.09 -11.63 -5.64
N CYS A 357 -17.20 -12.66 -6.49
CA CYS A 357 -18.04 -12.61 -7.68
C CYS A 357 -19.51 -12.39 -7.29
N TYR A 358 -19.98 -13.10 -6.27
CA TYR A 358 -21.33 -12.94 -5.77
C TYR A 358 -21.61 -11.50 -5.33
N MET A 359 -20.75 -10.91 -4.49
CA MET A 359 -20.87 -9.53 -4.02
C MET A 359 -20.83 -8.50 -5.16
N GLY A 360 -20.07 -8.75 -6.23
CA GLY A 360 -19.97 -7.88 -7.40
C GLY A 360 -21.24 -7.86 -8.26
N PHE A 361 -21.99 -8.97 -8.31
CA PHE A 361 -23.17 -9.12 -9.16
C PHE A 361 -24.50 -8.92 -8.42
N MET A 362 -24.50 -9.02 -7.09
CA MET A 362 -25.72 -8.86 -6.30
C MET A 362 -26.17 -7.41 -6.20
N ARG A 363 -27.47 -7.24 -6.38
CA ARG A 363 -28.22 -5.99 -6.18
C ARG A 363 -29.34 -6.29 -5.18
N GLY A 364 -29.56 -5.43 -4.21
CA GLY A 364 -30.66 -5.56 -3.27
C GLY A 364 -30.35 -5.00 -1.89
N THR A 365 -31.29 -5.18 -0.96
CA THR A 365 -31.10 -4.74 0.42
C THR A 365 -30.15 -5.66 1.18
N ALA A 366 -29.42 -5.11 2.15
CA ALA A 366 -28.52 -5.88 3.00
C ALA A 366 -29.22 -7.09 3.63
N GLU A 367 -30.49 -6.93 4.04
CA GLU A 367 -31.30 -7.98 4.64
C GLU A 367 -31.49 -9.21 3.75
N THR A 368 -31.66 -9.01 2.42
CA THR A 368 -31.84 -10.11 1.46
C THR A 368 -30.54 -10.89 1.25
N ILE A 369 -29.39 -10.25 1.37
CA ILE A 369 -28.09 -10.87 1.13
C ILE A 369 -27.57 -11.56 2.39
N PHE A 370 -27.75 -10.94 3.56
CA PHE A 370 -27.39 -11.57 4.84
C PHE A 370 -28.33 -12.71 5.27
N ALA A 371 -29.56 -12.78 4.72
CA ALA A 371 -30.42 -13.92 4.92
C ALA A 371 -29.89 -15.19 4.23
N VAL A 372 -29.12 -15.06 3.16
CA VAL A 372 -28.49 -16.18 2.45
C VAL A 372 -27.14 -16.57 3.07
N PHE A 373 -26.44 -15.62 3.69
CA PHE A 373 -25.20 -15.84 4.44
C PHE A 373 -25.35 -15.28 5.86
N PRO A 374 -25.90 -16.04 6.82
CA PRO A 374 -25.87 -15.62 8.21
C PRO A 374 -24.41 -15.62 8.67
N LEU A 375 -23.84 -14.43 8.80
CA LEU A 375 -22.57 -14.18 9.50
C LEU A 375 -22.87 -13.85 10.96
#